data_6a0d985cb84bd113825867c83088eb15
#
_entry.id   6a0d985cb84bd113825867c83088eb15
#
_cell.length_a   1.000
_cell.length_b   1.000
_cell.length_c   1.000
_cell.angle_alpha   90.00
_cell.angle_beta   90.00
_cell.angle_gamma   90.00
#
_symmetry.space_group_name_H-M   'P 1'
#
loop_
_entity.id
_entity.type
_entity.pdbx_description
1 polymer ?
#
loop_
_entity_poly.entity_id
_entity_poly.type
_entity_poly.pdbx_seq_one_letter_code
_entity_poly.pdbx_strand_id
1 'polypeptide(L)'
;MDYIVNTFTYELEHGGPHVHFLAFILFIIIGIAILHGVFRGVIEVLSRVTKVPRDSWRNVFRFMPTLLGILLGIRLTKDILNLPDFVQHILSYHYHSVVIITVTFFCAHTVSSFLKDKLSKSGDKAATTSILTTVVDLCVYLMGVLFILSSYGISISPLLTALGAGG
;
A
#
# COMPACT_ATOMS: atom_id res chain seq x y z
N MET A 1 -28.33 17.27 11.17
CA MET A 1 -27.04 16.72 10.71
C MET A 1 -25.96 17.81 10.74
N ASP A 2 -26.30 19.03 10.36
CA ASP A 2 -25.37 20.18 10.30
C ASP A 2 -24.79 20.58 11.67
N TYR A 3 -25.54 20.45 12.76
CA TYR A 3 -25.07 20.74 14.12
C TYR A 3 -23.91 19.82 14.54
N ILE A 4 -24.00 18.50 14.23
CA ILE A 4 -22.95 17.54 14.57
C ILE A 4 -21.68 17.83 13.75
N VAL A 5 -21.86 18.12 12.47
CA VAL A 5 -20.73 18.46 11.57
C VAL A 5 -20.04 19.76 12.03
N ASN A 6 -20.81 20.79 12.37
CA ASN A 6 -20.26 22.06 12.84
C ASN A 6 -19.55 21.94 14.19
N THR A 7 -20.12 21.17 15.13
CA THR A 7 -19.47 20.91 16.42
C THR A 7 -18.18 20.14 16.25
N PHE A 8 -18.18 19.11 15.38
CA PHE A 8 -17.00 18.29 15.10
C PHE A 8 -15.89 19.10 14.40
N THR A 9 -16.24 19.95 13.44
CA THR A 9 -15.25 20.84 12.78
C THR A 9 -14.70 21.89 13.74
N TYR A 10 -15.53 22.45 14.62
CA TYR A 10 -15.09 23.40 15.64
C TYR A 10 -14.10 22.77 16.63
N GLU A 11 -14.39 21.56 17.11
CA GLU A 11 -13.50 20.79 17.99
C GLU A 11 -12.18 20.40 17.30
N LEU A 12 -12.21 20.12 15.99
CA LEU A 12 -11.02 19.83 15.21
C LEU A 12 -10.15 21.09 14.99
N GLU A 13 -10.77 22.25 14.91
CA GLU A 13 -10.07 23.52 14.64
C GLU A 13 -9.46 24.13 15.91
N HIS A 14 -10.12 23.95 17.07
CA HIS A 14 -9.72 24.53 18.36
C HIS A 14 -9.23 23.49 19.37
N GLY A 15 -9.30 22.19 19.03
CA GLY A 15 -8.88 21.08 19.88
C GLY A 15 -7.36 21.05 20.06
N GLY A 16 -6.93 20.67 21.25
CA GLY A 16 -5.51 20.46 21.54
C GLY A 16 -4.89 19.31 20.74
N PRO A 17 -3.57 19.08 20.85
CA PRO A 17 -2.86 18.05 20.08
C PRO A 17 -3.44 16.63 20.23
N HIS A 18 -4.13 16.37 21.32
CA HIS A 18 -4.82 15.08 21.54
C HIS A 18 -6.01 14.88 20.60
N VAL A 19 -6.77 15.93 20.29
CA VAL A 19 -7.92 15.87 19.38
C VAL A 19 -7.44 15.60 17.94
N HIS A 20 -6.38 16.26 17.51
CA HIS A 20 -5.78 16.02 16.20
C HIS A 20 -5.24 14.58 16.07
N PHE A 21 -4.62 14.05 17.13
CA PHE A 21 -4.12 12.68 17.15
C PHE A 21 -5.25 11.64 17.09
N LEU A 22 -6.32 11.84 17.86
CA LEU A 22 -7.50 10.98 17.81
C LEU A 22 -8.20 11.03 16.45
N ALA A 23 -8.33 12.22 15.87
CA ALA A 23 -8.90 12.39 14.53
C ALA A 23 -8.04 11.69 13.46
N PHE A 24 -6.72 11.77 13.55
CA PHE A 24 -5.79 11.06 12.66
C PHE A 24 -6.02 9.55 12.69
N ILE A 25 -6.08 8.96 13.89
CA ILE A 25 -6.36 7.52 14.05
C ILE A 25 -7.73 7.18 13.47
N LEU A 26 -8.75 8.00 13.75
CA LEU A 26 -10.11 7.79 13.24
C LEU A 26 -10.16 7.79 11.71
N PHE A 27 -9.50 8.73 11.05
CA PHE A 27 -9.43 8.78 9.58
C PHE A 27 -8.72 7.59 8.98
N ILE A 28 -7.67 7.09 9.63
CA ILE A 28 -7.01 5.84 9.20
C ILE A 28 -7.98 4.66 9.30
N ILE A 29 -8.69 4.51 10.41
CA ILE A 29 -9.66 3.44 10.61
C ILE A 29 -10.78 3.52 9.56
N ILE A 30 -11.32 4.70 9.32
CA ILE A 30 -12.36 4.94 8.30
C ILE A 30 -11.81 4.59 6.91
N GLY A 31 -10.60 5.03 6.56
CA GLY A 31 -9.96 4.72 5.29
C GLY A 31 -9.79 3.21 5.07
N ILE A 32 -9.34 2.50 6.10
CA ILE A 32 -9.21 1.04 6.08
C ILE A 32 -10.59 0.37 5.90
N ALA A 33 -11.61 0.81 6.65
CA ALA A 33 -12.95 0.24 6.60
C ALA A 33 -13.59 0.42 5.20
N ILE A 34 -13.50 1.62 4.64
CA ILE A 34 -14.00 1.94 3.29
C ILE A 34 -13.33 1.04 2.25
N LEU A 35 -12.00 0.93 2.28
CA LEU A 35 -11.29 0.13 1.29
C LEU A 35 -11.51 -1.36 1.44
N HIS A 36 -11.67 -1.88 2.66
CA HIS A 36 -12.10 -3.26 2.84
C HIS A 36 -13.48 -3.53 2.24
N GLY A 37 -14.41 -2.59 2.37
CA GLY A 37 -15.72 -2.67 1.72
C GLY A 37 -15.62 -2.70 0.18
N VAL A 38 -14.87 -1.76 -0.38
CA VAL A 38 -14.63 -1.67 -1.84
C VAL A 38 -13.97 -2.96 -2.37
N PHE A 39 -12.89 -3.43 -1.71
CA PHE A 39 -12.18 -4.63 -2.16
C PHE A 39 -13.02 -5.90 -2.04
N ARG A 40 -13.91 -6.01 -1.05
CA ARG A 40 -14.89 -7.11 -1.01
C ARG A 40 -15.80 -7.10 -2.24
N GLY A 41 -16.30 -5.93 -2.62
CA GLY A 41 -17.10 -5.77 -3.84
C GLY A 41 -16.31 -6.13 -5.11
N VAL A 42 -15.08 -5.64 -5.22
CA VAL A 42 -14.20 -5.95 -6.36
C VAL A 42 -13.93 -7.46 -6.46
N ILE A 43 -13.58 -8.12 -5.36
CA ILE A 43 -13.34 -9.57 -5.34
C ILE A 43 -14.60 -10.34 -5.76
N GLU A 44 -15.77 -9.91 -5.30
CA GLU A 44 -17.05 -10.52 -5.69
C GLU A 44 -17.28 -10.43 -7.20
N VAL A 45 -17.08 -9.26 -7.79
CA VAL A 45 -17.21 -9.04 -9.23
C VAL A 45 -16.16 -9.83 -10.01
N LEU A 46 -14.88 -9.79 -9.60
CA LEU A 46 -13.81 -10.54 -10.26
C LEU A 46 -14.08 -12.06 -10.21
N SER A 47 -14.51 -12.58 -9.07
CA SER A 47 -14.80 -14.01 -8.95
C SER A 47 -15.93 -14.47 -9.87
N ARG A 48 -16.92 -13.59 -10.14
CA ARG A 48 -18.02 -13.89 -11.08
C ARG A 48 -17.57 -13.84 -12.53
N VAL A 49 -16.73 -12.85 -12.87
CA VAL A 49 -16.26 -12.65 -14.27
C VAL A 49 -15.21 -13.69 -14.65
N THR A 50 -14.25 -13.97 -13.78
CA THR A 50 -13.10 -14.84 -14.08
C THR A 50 -13.36 -16.31 -13.79
N LYS A 51 -14.47 -16.66 -13.11
CA LYS A 51 -14.79 -18.02 -12.61
C LYS A 51 -13.68 -18.62 -11.70
N VAL A 52 -12.80 -17.78 -11.17
CA VAL A 52 -11.75 -18.17 -10.23
C VAL A 52 -12.30 -18.13 -8.81
N PRO A 53 -11.97 -19.10 -7.94
CA PRO A 53 -12.43 -19.12 -6.55
C PRO A 53 -12.10 -17.82 -5.80
N ARG A 54 -13.06 -17.34 -4.99
CA ARG A 54 -12.90 -16.11 -4.19
C ARG A 54 -11.67 -16.14 -3.28
N ASP A 55 -11.32 -17.32 -2.77
CA ASP A 55 -10.18 -17.46 -1.87
C ASP A 55 -8.85 -17.17 -2.54
N SER A 56 -8.70 -17.46 -3.83
CA SER A 56 -7.52 -17.10 -4.61
C SER A 56 -7.36 -15.58 -4.72
N TRP A 57 -8.45 -14.88 -5.05
CA TRP A 57 -8.46 -13.41 -5.11
C TRP A 57 -8.26 -12.77 -3.74
N ARG A 58 -8.87 -13.34 -2.70
CA ARG A 58 -8.71 -12.86 -1.33
C ARG A 58 -7.26 -12.97 -0.84
N ASN A 59 -6.55 -14.01 -1.22
CA ASN A 59 -5.14 -14.17 -0.89
C ASN A 59 -4.26 -13.13 -1.60
N VAL A 60 -4.53 -12.86 -2.89
CA VAL A 60 -3.81 -11.83 -3.67
C VAL A 60 -4.02 -10.44 -3.07
N PHE A 61 -5.26 -10.11 -2.70
CA PHE A 61 -5.61 -8.78 -2.21
C PHE A 61 -5.62 -8.63 -0.67
N ARG A 62 -5.09 -9.62 0.07
CA ARG A 62 -5.21 -9.68 1.54
C ARG A 62 -4.73 -8.42 2.26
N PHE A 63 -3.59 -7.89 1.88
CA PHE A 63 -2.97 -6.73 2.53
C PHE A 63 -3.26 -5.39 1.83
N MET A 64 -3.77 -5.45 0.61
CA MET A 64 -4.00 -4.26 -0.22
C MET A 64 -4.97 -3.25 0.40
N PRO A 65 -6.17 -3.64 0.86
CA PRO A 65 -7.11 -2.69 1.41
C PRO A 65 -6.58 -2.01 2.67
N THR A 66 -5.77 -2.70 3.47
CA THR A 66 -5.16 -2.12 4.67
C THR A 66 -4.12 -1.06 4.31
N LEU A 67 -3.18 -1.38 3.40
CA LEU A 67 -2.13 -0.44 2.99
C LEU A 67 -2.71 0.79 2.29
N LEU A 68 -3.61 0.60 1.33
CA LEU A 68 -4.29 1.71 0.66
C LEU A 68 -5.21 2.48 1.60
N GLY A 69 -5.81 1.81 2.61
CA GLY A 69 -6.62 2.45 3.65
C GLY A 69 -5.82 3.39 4.51
N ILE A 70 -4.61 2.99 4.90
CA ILE A 70 -3.67 3.86 5.63
C ILE A 70 -3.31 5.07 4.77
N LEU A 71 -2.97 4.86 3.48
CA LEU A 71 -2.66 5.96 2.56
C LEU A 71 -3.83 6.94 2.40
N LEU A 72 -5.04 6.42 2.23
CA LEU A 72 -6.25 7.23 2.13
C LEU A 72 -6.49 8.01 3.43
N GLY A 73 -6.33 7.38 4.59
CA GLY A 73 -6.47 8.01 5.90
C GLY A 73 -5.47 9.15 6.11
N ILE A 74 -4.20 8.93 5.74
CA ILE A 74 -3.16 9.96 5.79
C ILE A 74 -3.54 11.15 4.90
N ARG A 75 -4.03 10.89 3.69
CA ARG A 75 -4.44 11.95 2.76
C ARG A 75 -5.64 12.73 3.28
N LEU A 76 -6.68 12.05 3.75
CA LEU A 76 -7.86 12.70 4.34
C LEU A 76 -7.48 13.56 5.54
N THR A 77 -6.58 13.08 6.38
CA THR A 77 -6.09 13.85 7.52
C THR A 77 -5.42 15.14 7.08
N LYS A 78 -4.56 15.08 6.06
CA LYS A 78 -3.87 16.27 5.54
C LYS A 78 -4.84 17.30 4.95
N ASP A 79 -5.88 16.83 4.26
CA ASP A 79 -6.83 17.70 3.56
C ASP A 79 -7.88 18.32 4.51
N ILE A 80 -8.18 17.66 5.64
CA ILE A 80 -9.26 18.05 6.55
C ILE A 80 -8.74 18.72 7.84
N LEU A 81 -7.60 18.23 8.36
CA LEU A 81 -7.01 18.79 9.56
C LEU A 81 -6.01 19.90 9.22
N ASN A 82 -6.18 21.06 9.86
CA ASN A 82 -5.18 22.14 9.89
C ASN A 82 -4.01 21.74 10.81
N LEU A 83 -3.21 20.77 10.35
CA LEU A 83 -2.06 20.30 11.11
C LEU A 83 -0.96 21.36 11.14
N PRO A 84 -0.14 21.44 12.21
CA PRO A 84 1.04 22.30 12.25
C PRO A 84 1.93 22.06 11.03
N ASP A 85 2.53 23.11 10.49
CA ASP A 85 3.36 23.07 9.26
C ASP A 85 4.45 21.98 9.30
N PHE A 86 5.05 21.77 10.47
CA PHE A 86 6.04 20.71 10.68
C PHE A 86 5.47 19.30 10.38
N VAL A 87 4.25 19.00 10.86
CA VAL A 87 3.60 17.70 10.65
C VAL A 87 3.18 17.54 9.20
N GLN A 88 2.63 18.61 8.59
CA GLN A 88 2.26 18.62 7.17
C GLN A 88 3.48 18.36 6.28
N HIS A 89 4.62 18.95 6.60
CA HIS A 89 5.85 18.78 5.85
C HIS A 89 6.37 17.34 5.93
N ILE A 90 6.40 16.75 7.13
CA ILE A 90 6.80 15.34 7.33
C ILE A 90 5.86 14.41 6.57
N LEU A 91 4.55 14.59 6.72
CA LEU A 91 3.56 13.76 6.06
C LEU A 91 3.68 13.82 4.53
N SER A 92 3.86 15.02 3.98
CA SER A 92 4.02 15.23 2.54
C SER A 92 5.29 14.61 2.00
N TYR A 93 6.39 14.76 2.74
CA TYR A 93 7.71 14.28 2.33
C TYR A 93 7.76 12.75 2.28
N HIS A 94 7.19 12.08 3.28
CA HIS A 94 7.21 10.62 3.35
C HIS A 94 6.06 9.94 2.59
N TYR A 95 5.03 10.69 2.19
CA TYR A 95 3.87 10.12 1.49
C TYR A 95 4.25 9.34 0.23
N HIS A 96 5.14 9.90 -0.60
CA HIS A 96 5.63 9.24 -1.82
C HIS A 96 6.33 7.92 -1.53
N SER A 97 7.15 7.86 -0.48
CA SER A 97 7.84 6.62 -0.07
C SER A 97 6.85 5.55 0.38
N VAL A 98 5.81 5.93 1.13
CA VAL A 98 4.77 4.99 1.56
C VAL A 98 3.97 4.47 0.36
N VAL A 99 3.69 5.32 -0.63
CA VAL A 99 3.06 4.91 -1.90
C VAL A 99 3.95 3.89 -2.63
N ILE A 100 5.24 4.18 -2.78
CA ILE A 100 6.19 3.28 -3.46
C ILE A 100 6.26 1.93 -2.74
N ILE A 101 6.36 1.92 -1.40
CA ILE A 101 6.36 0.69 -0.59
C ILE A 101 5.08 -0.11 -0.85
N THR A 102 3.92 0.55 -0.83
CA THR A 102 2.62 -0.09 -1.05
C THR A 102 2.53 -0.73 -2.43
N VAL A 103 2.93 0.00 -3.48
CA VAL A 103 2.94 -0.49 -4.86
C VAL A 103 3.92 -1.64 -5.03
N THR A 104 5.13 -1.54 -4.47
CA THR A 104 6.15 -2.59 -4.50
C THR A 104 5.64 -3.89 -3.86
N PHE A 105 5.05 -3.77 -2.67
CA PHE A 105 4.47 -4.92 -1.96
C PHE A 105 3.36 -5.59 -2.76
N PHE A 106 2.51 -4.79 -3.40
CA PHE A 106 1.46 -5.29 -4.26
C PHE A 106 2.00 -6.01 -5.49
N CYS A 107 2.97 -5.42 -6.18
CA CYS A 107 3.60 -6.02 -7.34
C CYS A 107 4.28 -7.35 -6.98
N ALA A 108 5.07 -7.39 -5.91
CA ALA A 108 5.73 -8.60 -5.42
C ALA A 108 4.69 -9.70 -5.16
N HIS A 109 3.68 -9.39 -4.35
CA HIS A 109 2.67 -10.38 -3.98
C HIS A 109 1.85 -10.89 -5.16
N THR A 110 1.48 -10.00 -6.09
CA THR A 110 0.73 -10.37 -7.31
C THR A 110 1.56 -11.26 -8.23
N VAL A 111 2.80 -10.87 -8.50
CA VAL A 111 3.70 -11.65 -9.38
C VAL A 111 3.99 -13.01 -8.79
N SER A 112 4.31 -13.09 -7.50
CA SER A 112 4.56 -14.37 -6.81
C SER A 112 3.33 -15.28 -6.80
N SER A 113 2.14 -14.74 -6.58
CA SER A 113 0.90 -15.50 -6.60
C SER A 113 0.62 -16.08 -8.00
N PHE A 114 0.82 -15.26 -9.04
CA PHE A 114 0.66 -15.68 -10.42
C PHE A 114 1.68 -16.74 -10.83
N LEU A 115 2.93 -16.59 -10.41
CA LEU A 115 4.00 -17.55 -10.67
C LEU A 115 3.70 -18.90 -10.03
N LYS A 116 3.29 -18.90 -8.75
CA LYS A 116 2.90 -20.12 -8.02
C LYS A 116 1.77 -20.87 -8.72
N ASP A 117 0.73 -20.16 -9.17
CA ASP A 117 -0.40 -20.78 -9.87
C ASP A 117 0.02 -21.39 -11.21
N LYS A 118 0.86 -20.69 -11.98
CA LYS A 118 1.38 -21.17 -13.26
C LYS A 118 2.28 -22.41 -13.09
N LEU A 119 3.25 -22.35 -12.19
CA LEU A 119 4.22 -23.44 -11.95
C LEU A 119 3.57 -24.67 -11.33
N SER A 120 2.62 -24.49 -10.43
CA SER A 120 1.82 -25.59 -9.87
C SER A 120 1.05 -26.36 -10.95
N LYS A 121 0.53 -25.66 -11.95
CA LYS A 121 -0.17 -26.31 -13.10
C LYS A 121 0.77 -27.01 -14.08
N SER A 122 2.04 -26.62 -14.11
CA SER A 122 3.06 -27.23 -14.99
C SER A 122 3.71 -28.49 -14.39
N GLY A 123 3.34 -28.91 -13.18
CA GLY A 123 3.88 -30.11 -12.53
C GLY A 123 5.30 -29.94 -11.99
N ASP A 124 5.81 -28.72 -11.90
CA ASP A 124 7.13 -28.44 -11.36
C ASP A 124 7.22 -28.79 -9.86
N LYS A 125 8.42 -29.23 -9.46
CA LYS A 125 8.67 -29.57 -8.06
C LYS A 125 8.49 -28.32 -7.18
N ALA A 126 7.83 -28.48 -6.04
CA ALA A 126 7.56 -27.40 -5.08
C ALA A 126 8.83 -26.59 -4.69
N ALA A 127 10.00 -27.25 -4.65
CA ALA A 127 11.28 -26.60 -4.38
C ALA A 127 11.68 -25.59 -5.48
N THR A 128 11.54 -25.94 -6.76
CA THR A 128 11.86 -25.07 -7.89
C THR A 128 10.95 -23.83 -7.90
N THR A 129 9.65 -24.04 -7.67
CA THR A 129 8.68 -22.97 -7.56
C THR A 129 9.00 -21.99 -6.41
N SER A 130 9.43 -22.52 -5.26
CA SER A 130 9.81 -21.70 -4.10
C SER A 130 11.03 -20.85 -4.38
N ILE A 131 12.08 -21.41 -4.97
CA ILE A 131 13.30 -20.67 -5.32
C ILE A 131 12.99 -19.57 -6.32
N LEU A 132 12.26 -19.88 -7.39
CA LEU A 132 11.95 -18.92 -8.43
C LEU A 132 11.11 -17.74 -7.90
N THR A 133 10.10 -18.02 -7.08
CA THR A 133 9.29 -16.95 -6.45
C THR A 133 10.13 -16.09 -5.51
N THR A 134 11.06 -16.68 -4.74
CA THR A 134 11.94 -15.92 -3.86
C THR A 134 12.87 -15.00 -4.63
N VAL A 135 13.44 -15.45 -5.76
CA VAL A 135 14.29 -14.61 -6.62
C VAL A 135 13.50 -13.45 -7.21
N VAL A 136 12.29 -13.74 -7.71
CA VAL A 136 11.42 -12.69 -8.27
C VAL A 136 11.02 -11.68 -7.21
N ASP A 137 10.62 -12.11 -6.01
CA ASP A 137 10.30 -11.22 -4.89
C ASP A 137 11.50 -10.32 -4.53
N LEU A 138 12.69 -10.91 -4.46
CA LEU A 138 13.93 -10.17 -4.19
C LEU A 138 14.16 -9.07 -5.24
N CYS A 139 13.99 -9.39 -6.53
CA CYS A 139 14.13 -8.41 -7.61
C CYS A 139 13.12 -7.28 -7.48
N VAL A 140 11.85 -7.59 -7.19
CA VAL A 140 10.81 -6.57 -7.04
C VAL A 140 11.09 -5.68 -5.83
N TYR A 141 11.52 -6.24 -4.70
CA TYR A 141 11.87 -5.45 -3.51
C TYR A 141 13.10 -4.57 -3.75
N LEU A 142 14.14 -5.07 -4.44
CA LEU A 142 15.30 -4.27 -4.83
C LEU A 142 14.88 -3.08 -5.69
N MET A 143 14.02 -3.30 -6.68
CA MET A 143 13.47 -2.20 -7.50
C MET A 143 12.72 -1.18 -6.64
N GLY A 144 11.90 -1.63 -5.69
CA GLY A 144 11.20 -0.75 -4.76
C GLY A 144 12.15 0.10 -3.93
N VAL A 145 13.21 -0.48 -3.40
CA VAL A 145 14.26 0.24 -2.64
C VAL A 145 14.95 1.29 -3.53
N LEU A 146 15.27 0.94 -4.78
CA LEU A 146 15.88 1.88 -5.72
C LEU A 146 14.94 3.06 -6.03
N PHE A 147 13.63 2.81 -6.20
CA PHE A 147 12.66 3.89 -6.38
C PHE A 147 12.54 4.79 -5.16
N ILE A 148 12.58 4.22 -3.94
CA ILE A 148 12.59 5.02 -2.70
C ILE A 148 13.85 5.90 -2.65
N LEU A 149 15.03 5.35 -2.88
CA LEU A 149 16.29 6.10 -2.92
C LEU A 149 16.23 7.23 -3.95
N SER A 150 15.71 6.93 -5.14
CA SER A 150 15.50 7.92 -6.20
C SER A 150 14.54 9.03 -5.78
N SER A 151 13.48 8.70 -5.05
CA SER A 151 12.51 9.71 -4.55
C SER A 151 13.13 10.68 -3.53
N TYR A 152 14.18 10.27 -2.86
CA TYR A 152 14.97 11.12 -1.95
C TYR A 152 16.12 11.86 -2.66
N GLY A 153 16.19 11.79 -3.99
CA GLY A 153 17.23 12.46 -4.78
C GLY A 153 18.59 11.75 -4.77
N ILE A 154 18.65 10.51 -4.27
CA ILE A 154 19.87 9.71 -4.29
C ILE A 154 20.05 9.15 -5.69
N SER A 155 21.20 9.42 -6.32
CA SER A 155 21.50 8.89 -7.65
C SER A 155 21.63 7.37 -7.61
N ILE A 156 20.75 6.68 -8.34
CA ILE A 156 20.76 5.22 -8.46
C ILE A 156 21.66 4.69 -9.59
N SER A 157 22.16 5.59 -10.46
CA SER A 157 23.03 5.21 -11.59
C SER A 157 24.25 4.38 -11.18
N PRO A 158 25.02 4.72 -10.12
CA PRO A 158 26.16 3.91 -9.70
C PRO A 158 25.73 2.51 -9.24
N LEU A 159 24.56 2.38 -8.58
CA LEU A 159 24.02 1.09 -8.13
C LEU A 159 23.61 0.22 -9.31
N LEU A 160 22.93 0.80 -10.30
CA LEU A 160 22.55 0.08 -11.53
C LEU A 160 23.78 -0.36 -12.34
N THR A 161 24.80 0.50 -12.41
CA THR A 161 26.06 0.17 -13.08
C THR A 161 26.77 -0.99 -12.37
N ALA A 162 26.83 -0.97 -11.04
CA ALA A 162 27.43 -2.05 -10.25
C ALA A 162 26.69 -3.38 -10.44
N LEU A 163 25.35 -3.36 -10.48
CA LEU A 163 24.52 -4.54 -10.74
C LEU A 163 24.69 -5.04 -12.19
N GLY A 164 24.80 -4.14 -13.16
CA GLY A 164 25.00 -4.48 -14.58
C GLY A 164 26.42 -4.96 -14.89
N ALA A 165 27.44 -4.45 -14.20
CA ALA A 165 28.83 -4.87 -14.38
C ALA A 165 29.17 -6.18 -13.64
N GLY A 166 28.35 -6.59 -12.69
CA GLY A 166 28.53 -7.85 -11.93
C GLY A 166 27.87 -9.08 -12.56
N GLY A 167 27.15 -8.93 -13.67
CA GLY A 167 26.55 -10.00 -14.47
C GLY A 167 27.26 -10.16 -15.78
#